data_7fe830c2322aa2e98cfd9b6a652e7687
#
_entry.id   7fe830c2322aa2e98cfd9b6a652e7687
#
_cell.length_a   1.000
_cell.length_b   1.000
_cell.length_c   1.000
_cell.angle_alpha   90.00
_cell.angle_beta   90.00
_cell.angle_gamma   90.00
#
_symmetry.space_group_name_H-M   'P 1'
#
loop_
_entity.id
_entity.type
_entity.pdbx_description
1 polymer ?
#
loop_
_entity_poly.entity_id
_entity_poly.type
_entity_poly.pdbx_seq_one_letter_code
_entity_poly.pdbx_strand_id
1 'polypeptide(L)'
;MSEISNMLLVSACAVLLACQVTAKPMKVFILAGQSNMTGIVDARTLAHNQMFPDTAKAFASLFDAEGNPVVLDAVQVSQWRNKNSGPLAPRYGGGTTGSQLGPDYAFGIYMHEALQEPFLIIKTSQGNRSLHECFRSPSAGEWTPLPGHPDLEGKEALADGPEQDSQQTEMQKDASEKESQGGPFYRMMISHVKDVLGDIGKVHPAYDEEAGYELAGFVWFQGWSDKVNREVYPNQDKPRGYEQYTWLLEHFIRDVRNDLDAPDMPFLIGVMGIDGMSTDDDPSMMHFRQAMAAPASNPEFEGTVVAVETGKYWDHELAALAARSGQLRRQRRVLQRQQGLRGEELEKAYAAYRAEHITPEEDEILQNAVSDGRVHYLGSAKIMCGIGKGFAEAMLELLQE
;
A
#
# COMPACT_ATOMS: atom_id res chain seq x y z
N MET A 1 92.74 15.46 -4.28
CA MET A 1 91.72 16.01 -5.13
C MET A 1 90.63 14.95 -5.19
N SER A 2 89.69 15.07 -4.36
CA SER A 2 88.59 14.11 -4.21
C SER A 2 87.25 14.89 -4.19
N GLU A 3 86.51 14.71 -5.22
CA GLU A 3 85.11 15.24 -5.28
C GLU A 3 84.20 14.31 -4.53
N ILE A 4 83.54 14.85 -3.52
CA ILE A 4 82.53 14.17 -2.74
C ILE A 4 81.17 14.53 -3.37
N SER A 5 80.52 13.51 -3.99
CA SER A 5 79.20 13.65 -4.57
C SER A 5 78.16 13.55 -3.46
N ASN A 6 77.44 14.65 -3.23
CA ASN A 6 76.28 14.68 -2.33
C ASN A 6 75.06 14.08 -3.04
N MET A 7 74.65 12.92 -2.59
CA MET A 7 73.38 12.30 -3.00
C MET A 7 72.26 12.73 -2.03
N LEU A 8 71.42 13.66 -2.49
CA LEU A 8 70.17 14.04 -1.80
C LEU A 8 69.11 12.95 -2.01
N LEU A 9 68.83 12.23 -0.95
CA LEU A 9 67.60 11.37 -0.89
C LEU A 9 66.38 12.27 -0.75
N VAL A 10 65.57 12.40 -1.78
CA VAL A 10 64.24 12.99 -1.74
C VAL A 10 63.28 11.86 -1.34
N SER A 11 62.86 11.84 -0.06
CA SER A 11 61.82 10.94 0.45
C SER A 11 60.47 11.51 0.03
N ALA A 12 59.86 10.95 -1.02
CA ALA A 12 58.52 11.28 -1.41
C ALA A 12 57.54 10.56 -0.47
N CYS A 13 57.06 11.27 0.54
CA CYS A 13 55.85 10.84 1.30
C CYS A 13 54.61 10.98 0.41
N ALA A 14 54.23 9.91 -0.25
CA ALA A 14 52.90 9.83 -0.87
C ALA A 14 51.86 9.74 0.25
N VAL A 15 51.23 10.86 0.58
CA VAL A 15 50.02 10.88 1.42
C VAL A 15 48.89 10.33 0.54
N LEU A 16 48.57 9.05 0.71
CA LEU A 16 47.33 8.46 0.24
C LEU A 16 46.19 9.09 1.06
N LEU A 17 45.57 10.15 0.51
CA LEU A 17 44.24 10.54 0.93
C LEU A 17 43.29 9.38 0.53
N ALA A 18 43.08 8.43 1.43
CA ALA A 18 41.94 7.56 1.34
C ALA A 18 40.71 8.48 1.50
N CYS A 19 40.04 8.77 0.40
CA CYS A 19 38.65 9.24 0.45
C CYS A 19 37.87 8.16 1.17
N GLN A 20 37.65 8.32 2.46
CA GLN A 20 36.68 7.51 3.17
C GLN A 20 35.32 7.88 2.56
N VAL A 21 34.83 7.07 1.63
CA VAL A 21 33.45 7.10 1.24
C VAL A 21 32.69 6.65 2.51
N THR A 22 32.22 7.61 3.28
CA THR A 22 31.32 7.30 4.40
C THR A 22 30.12 6.60 3.81
N ALA A 23 29.83 5.39 4.28
CA ALA A 23 28.64 4.67 3.87
C ALA A 23 27.41 5.56 4.17
N LYS A 24 26.48 5.62 3.22
CA LYS A 24 25.25 6.39 3.41
C LYS A 24 24.29 5.63 4.33
N PRO A 25 23.53 6.33 5.18
CA PRO A 25 22.45 5.70 5.92
C PRO A 25 21.48 4.94 5.00
N MET A 26 21.05 3.76 5.43
CA MET A 26 20.07 2.97 4.68
C MET A 26 18.71 3.67 4.71
N LYS A 27 18.12 3.92 3.53
CA LYS A 27 16.78 4.46 3.44
C LYS A 27 15.74 3.42 3.88
N VAL A 28 14.78 3.85 4.70
CA VAL A 28 13.67 3.03 5.15
C VAL A 28 12.36 3.72 4.77
N PHE A 29 11.51 3.00 4.04
CA PHE A 29 10.17 3.46 3.68
C PHE A 29 9.12 2.64 4.43
N ILE A 30 8.13 3.33 5.03
CA ILE A 30 7.04 2.70 5.76
C ILE A 30 5.78 2.76 4.89
N LEU A 31 5.18 1.61 4.62
CA LEU A 31 3.95 1.50 3.84
C LEU A 31 2.83 0.97 4.73
N ALA A 32 1.87 1.83 5.04
CA ALA A 32 0.78 1.54 5.97
C ALA A 32 -0.60 1.80 5.36
N GLY A 33 -1.63 1.15 5.87
CA GLY A 33 -3.00 1.31 5.40
C GLY A 33 -3.87 0.07 5.57
N GLN A 34 -4.91 -0.04 4.73
CA GLN A 34 -5.83 -1.18 4.78
C GLN A 34 -5.64 -2.14 3.58
N SER A 35 -6.69 -2.86 3.18
CA SER A 35 -6.65 -3.95 2.19
C SER A 35 -5.93 -3.59 0.88
N ASN A 36 -6.11 -2.38 0.36
CA ASN A 36 -5.45 -1.94 -0.87
C ASN A 36 -3.94 -1.75 -0.68
N MET A 37 -3.48 -1.32 0.50
CA MET A 37 -2.05 -1.33 0.85
C MET A 37 -1.57 -2.75 1.17
N THR A 38 -2.36 -3.55 1.89
CA THR A 38 -2.02 -4.95 2.16
C THR A 38 -1.77 -5.70 0.86
N GLY A 39 -2.58 -5.43 -0.16
CA GLY A 39 -2.48 -6.06 -1.47
C GLY A 39 -3.15 -7.43 -1.48
N ILE A 40 -4.23 -7.52 -2.23
CA ILE A 40 -4.96 -8.77 -2.46
C ILE A 40 -5.03 -9.10 -3.94
N VAL A 41 -4.15 -8.47 -4.70
CA VAL A 41 -4.00 -8.68 -6.14
C VAL A 41 -3.25 -9.98 -6.37
N ASP A 42 -3.86 -10.93 -7.04
CA ASP A 42 -3.20 -12.17 -7.43
C ASP A 42 -2.08 -11.88 -8.44
N ALA A 43 -0.86 -12.35 -8.15
CA ALA A 43 0.32 -12.12 -8.97
C ALA A 43 0.17 -12.63 -10.42
N ARG A 44 -0.73 -13.61 -10.68
CA ARG A 44 -1.04 -14.04 -12.05
C ARG A 44 -1.52 -12.89 -12.94
N THR A 45 -2.14 -11.84 -12.34
CA THR A 45 -2.64 -10.70 -13.11
C THR A 45 -1.53 -9.76 -13.60
N LEU A 46 -0.27 -9.98 -13.22
CA LEU A 46 0.89 -9.36 -13.86
C LEU A 46 0.98 -9.72 -15.35
N ALA A 47 0.48 -10.88 -15.77
CA ALA A 47 0.44 -11.27 -17.18
C ALA A 47 -0.31 -10.25 -18.06
N HIS A 48 -1.34 -9.61 -17.53
CA HIS A 48 -2.07 -8.55 -18.25
C HIS A 48 -1.18 -7.36 -18.63
N ASN A 49 -0.16 -7.05 -17.84
CA ASN A 49 0.76 -5.94 -18.14
C ASN A 49 1.59 -6.22 -19.41
N GLN A 50 1.72 -7.48 -19.82
CA GLN A 50 2.46 -7.89 -21.02
C GLN A 50 1.57 -8.18 -22.23
N MET A 51 0.24 -8.23 -22.07
CA MET A 51 -0.68 -8.58 -23.16
C MET A 51 -0.74 -7.53 -24.28
N PHE A 52 -0.48 -6.26 -23.98
CA PHE A 52 -0.58 -5.16 -24.94
C PHE A 52 0.73 -4.38 -25.02
N PRO A 53 1.20 -4.00 -26.24
CA PRO A 53 2.51 -3.35 -26.41
C PRO A 53 2.72 -2.10 -25.56
N ASP A 54 1.72 -1.22 -25.46
CA ASP A 54 1.84 0.01 -24.68
C ASP A 54 1.93 -0.26 -23.18
N THR A 55 1.14 -1.20 -22.69
CA THR A 55 1.17 -1.62 -21.28
C THR A 55 2.48 -2.34 -20.96
N ALA A 56 2.95 -3.24 -21.84
CA ALA A 56 4.22 -3.93 -21.69
C ALA A 56 5.39 -2.94 -21.62
N LYS A 57 5.38 -1.91 -22.46
CA LYS A 57 6.39 -0.84 -22.41
C LYS A 57 6.29 -0.02 -21.13
N ALA A 58 5.09 0.35 -20.69
CA ALA A 58 4.88 1.18 -19.50
C ALA A 58 5.32 0.49 -18.20
N PHE A 59 5.29 -0.84 -18.16
CA PHE A 59 5.62 -1.67 -17.00
C PHE A 59 6.81 -2.60 -17.23
N ALA A 60 7.67 -2.28 -18.20
CA ALA A 60 8.83 -3.13 -18.55
C ALA A 60 9.73 -3.43 -17.35
N SER A 61 9.93 -2.48 -16.45
CA SER A 61 10.73 -2.61 -15.23
C SER A 61 10.24 -3.68 -14.26
N LEU A 62 8.98 -4.10 -14.36
CA LEU A 62 8.42 -5.15 -13.49
C LEU A 62 8.83 -6.55 -13.91
N PHE A 63 9.49 -6.70 -15.05
CA PHE A 63 9.81 -8.01 -15.65
C PHE A 63 11.29 -8.10 -16.01
N ASP A 64 11.85 -9.32 -15.85
CA ASP A 64 13.18 -9.64 -16.33
C ASP A 64 13.22 -9.87 -17.86
N ALA A 65 14.41 -10.21 -18.39
CA ALA A 65 14.58 -10.45 -19.82
C ALA A 65 13.81 -11.69 -20.33
N GLU A 66 13.49 -12.60 -19.44
CA GLU A 66 12.71 -13.82 -19.70
C GLU A 66 11.20 -13.60 -19.56
N GLY A 67 10.78 -12.41 -19.12
CA GLY A 67 9.38 -12.03 -18.90
C GLY A 67 8.82 -12.47 -17.55
N ASN A 68 9.64 -12.90 -16.61
CA ASN A 68 9.21 -13.21 -15.26
C ASN A 68 9.13 -11.95 -14.40
N PRO A 69 8.25 -11.88 -13.40
CA PRO A 69 8.24 -10.80 -12.45
C PRO A 69 9.58 -10.66 -11.72
N VAL A 70 10.10 -9.43 -11.67
CA VAL A 70 11.39 -9.11 -11.04
C VAL A 70 11.39 -9.44 -9.55
N VAL A 71 12.50 -9.99 -9.07
CA VAL A 71 12.84 -10.13 -7.66
C VAL A 71 14.09 -9.30 -7.39
N LEU A 72 14.03 -8.37 -6.43
CA LEU A 72 15.14 -7.47 -6.11
C LEU A 72 15.73 -7.78 -4.74
N ASP A 73 16.94 -8.34 -4.73
CA ASP A 73 17.70 -8.61 -3.50
C ASP A 73 18.17 -7.31 -2.81
N ALA A 74 18.39 -6.25 -3.59
CA ALA A 74 18.78 -4.93 -3.07
C ALA A 74 17.67 -4.23 -2.27
N VAL A 75 16.42 -4.65 -2.42
CA VAL A 75 15.28 -4.12 -1.67
C VAL A 75 14.70 -5.22 -0.80
N GLN A 76 14.75 -5.02 0.50
CA GLN A 76 14.15 -5.97 1.44
C GLN A 76 12.80 -5.46 1.93
N VAL A 77 11.87 -6.37 2.16
CA VAL A 77 10.55 -6.08 2.72
C VAL A 77 10.40 -6.77 4.06
N SER A 78 10.00 -6.03 5.08
CA SER A 78 9.52 -6.60 6.34
C SER A 78 8.02 -6.40 6.44
N GLN A 79 7.25 -7.48 6.43
CA GLN A 79 5.80 -7.44 6.50
C GLN A 79 5.31 -7.90 7.86
N TRP A 80 4.58 -7.04 8.56
CA TRP A 80 4.02 -7.36 9.88
C TRP A 80 3.08 -8.55 9.86
N ARG A 81 2.12 -8.58 8.95
CA ARG A 81 0.96 -9.50 9.00
C ARG A 81 1.38 -10.98 9.03
N ASN A 82 2.28 -11.40 8.19
CA ASN A 82 2.68 -12.80 8.08
C ASN A 82 4.07 -13.04 8.70
N LYS A 83 4.60 -12.05 9.42
CA LYS A 83 6.00 -12.04 9.90
C LYS A 83 6.97 -12.48 8.80
N ASN A 84 6.67 -12.03 7.57
CA ASN A 84 7.38 -12.40 6.36
C ASN A 84 8.40 -11.30 6.02
N SER A 85 9.63 -11.68 5.76
CA SER A 85 10.67 -10.75 5.32
C SER A 85 11.51 -11.39 4.22
N GLY A 86 12.18 -10.57 3.44
CA GLY A 86 13.09 -11.01 2.38
C GLY A 86 13.07 -10.07 1.17
N PRO A 87 13.69 -10.48 0.05
CA PRO A 87 13.79 -9.67 -1.15
C PRO A 87 12.41 -9.29 -1.70
N LEU A 88 12.34 -8.07 -2.26
CA LEU A 88 11.14 -7.58 -2.90
C LEU A 88 10.70 -8.52 -4.03
N ALA A 89 9.47 -8.98 -3.95
CA ALA A 89 8.86 -9.89 -4.91
C ALA A 89 7.32 -9.73 -4.88
N PRO A 90 6.56 -10.20 -5.89
CA PRO A 90 5.10 -10.09 -5.91
C PRO A 90 4.42 -11.11 -4.97
N ARG A 91 4.74 -11.07 -3.67
CA ARG A 91 4.30 -12.03 -2.66
C ARG A 91 3.93 -11.44 -1.30
N TYR A 92 4.11 -10.13 -1.12
CA TYR A 92 3.86 -9.46 0.18
C TYR A 92 2.42 -8.95 0.31
N GLY A 93 1.45 -9.64 -0.30
CA GLY A 93 0.03 -9.38 -0.15
C GLY A 93 -0.59 -10.04 1.09
N GLY A 94 -1.92 -9.91 1.19
CA GLY A 94 -2.69 -10.36 2.35
C GLY A 94 -3.01 -11.85 2.43
N GLY A 95 -2.79 -12.61 1.36
CA GLY A 95 -3.11 -14.03 1.30
C GLY A 95 -2.05 -14.92 1.94
N THR A 96 -2.45 -16.14 2.29
CA THR A 96 -1.56 -17.16 2.85
C THR A 96 -0.77 -17.92 1.78
N THR A 97 -1.11 -17.74 0.49
CA THR A 97 -0.51 -18.48 -0.62
C THR A 97 0.85 -17.93 -1.07
N GLY A 98 1.25 -16.74 -0.61
CA GLY A 98 2.47 -16.08 -1.05
C GLY A 98 2.48 -15.67 -2.53
N SER A 99 1.30 -15.50 -3.14
CA SER A 99 1.10 -15.16 -4.55
C SER A 99 0.28 -13.87 -4.73
N GLN A 100 0.21 -13.03 -3.71
CA GLN A 100 -0.49 -11.76 -3.78
C GLN A 100 0.46 -10.58 -3.61
N LEU A 101 0.18 -9.49 -4.30
CA LEU A 101 0.95 -8.24 -4.26
C LEU A 101 0.08 -7.04 -3.92
N GLY A 102 0.71 -6.00 -3.42
CA GLY A 102 0.17 -4.66 -3.24
C GLY A 102 0.97 -3.62 -4.03
N PRO A 103 0.75 -2.33 -3.77
CA PRO A 103 1.49 -1.26 -4.43
C PRO A 103 2.98 -1.24 -4.06
N ASP A 104 3.37 -1.88 -2.94
CA ASP A 104 4.74 -2.06 -2.48
C ASP A 104 5.65 -2.67 -3.54
N TYR A 105 5.15 -3.58 -4.37
CA TYR A 105 5.94 -4.25 -5.39
C TYR A 105 6.45 -3.25 -6.45
N ALA A 106 5.55 -2.51 -7.08
CA ALA A 106 5.96 -1.52 -8.07
C ALA A 106 6.67 -0.32 -7.41
N PHE A 107 6.20 0.14 -6.24
CA PHE A 107 6.88 1.18 -5.48
C PHE A 107 8.37 0.86 -5.29
N GLY A 108 8.68 -0.33 -4.79
CA GLY A 108 10.06 -0.72 -4.53
C GLY A 108 10.91 -0.82 -5.80
N ILE A 109 10.35 -1.31 -6.90
CA ILE A 109 11.08 -1.42 -8.18
C ILE A 109 11.41 -0.03 -8.73
N TYR A 110 10.42 0.89 -8.84
CA TYR A 110 10.66 2.23 -9.39
C TYR A 110 11.51 3.11 -8.48
N MET A 111 11.39 2.96 -7.15
CA MET A 111 12.31 3.60 -6.20
C MET A 111 13.74 3.10 -6.39
N HIS A 112 13.95 1.79 -6.55
CA HIS A 112 15.29 1.23 -6.76
C HIS A 112 15.90 1.66 -8.08
N GLU A 113 15.11 1.73 -9.15
CA GLU A 113 15.57 2.25 -10.44
C GLU A 113 16.11 3.69 -10.35
N ALA A 114 15.47 4.53 -9.53
CA ALA A 114 15.88 5.91 -9.37
C ALA A 114 17.04 6.10 -8.38
N LEU A 115 16.99 5.41 -7.24
CA LEU A 115 17.96 5.59 -6.16
C LEU A 115 19.29 4.85 -6.42
N GLN A 116 19.23 3.71 -7.12
CA GLN A 116 20.39 2.84 -7.40
C GLN A 116 21.16 2.43 -6.14
N GLU A 117 20.45 2.32 -5.00
CA GLU A 117 21.02 1.93 -3.71
C GLU A 117 20.08 0.94 -2.98
N PRO A 118 20.60 0.09 -2.08
CA PRO A 118 19.76 -0.80 -1.28
C PRO A 118 18.92 0.00 -0.28
N PHE A 119 17.69 -0.49 0.00
CA PHE A 119 16.79 0.10 0.98
C PHE A 119 15.79 -0.91 1.56
N LEU A 120 15.16 -0.54 2.66
CA LEU A 120 14.18 -1.36 3.37
C LEU A 120 12.77 -0.80 3.22
N ILE A 121 11.80 -1.68 2.97
CA ILE A 121 10.36 -1.41 3.07
C ILE A 121 9.82 -2.08 4.32
N ILE A 122 9.20 -1.32 5.22
CA ILE A 122 8.45 -1.84 6.37
C ILE A 122 6.96 -1.72 6.06
N LYS A 123 6.27 -2.85 5.91
CA LYS A 123 4.87 -2.92 5.52
C LYS A 123 3.98 -3.29 6.72
N THR A 124 3.12 -2.34 7.15
CA THR A 124 2.31 -2.43 8.37
C THR A 124 0.81 -2.29 8.07
N SER A 125 0.34 -2.89 7.01
CA SER A 125 -1.04 -2.77 6.57
C SER A 125 -1.94 -3.90 7.07
N GLN A 126 -3.23 -3.59 7.32
CA GLN A 126 -4.22 -4.58 7.72
C GLN A 126 -5.58 -4.26 7.08
N GLY A 127 -6.16 -5.26 6.38
CA GLY A 127 -7.46 -5.13 5.73
C GLY A 127 -8.58 -4.81 6.71
N ASN A 128 -9.59 -4.09 6.20
CA ASN A 128 -10.82 -3.76 6.93
C ASN A 128 -10.58 -3.00 8.26
N ARG A 129 -9.63 -2.03 8.27
CA ARG A 129 -9.31 -1.20 9.44
C ARG A 129 -9.51 0.27 9.12
N SER A 130 -10.24 0.95 10.02
CA SER A 130 -10.57 2.36 9.91
C SER A 130 -9.49 3.25 10.52
N LEU A 131 -9.46 4.52 10.10
CA LEU A 131 -8.65 5.54 10.75
C LEU A 131 -9.32 6.03 12.05
N HIS A 132 -10.66 6.17 12.06
CA HIS A 132 -11.37 6.73 13.20
C HIS A 132 -11.26 5.90 14.48
N GLU A 133 -11.03 4.60 14.39
CA GLU A 133 -10.95 3.68 15.52
C GLU A 133 -9.64 2.89 15.52
N CYS A 134 -9.42 2.11 14.46
CA CYS A 134 -8.35 1.10 14.43
C CYS A 134 -6.95 1.72 14.37
N PHE A 135 -6.76 2.71 13.49
CA PHE A 135 -5.52 3.47 13.35
C PHE A 135 -5.57 4.84 14.03
N ARG A 136 -6.53 5.06 14.90
CA ARG A 136 -6.64 6.32 15.64
C ARG A 136 -5.35 6.59 16.40
N SER A 137 -4.76 7.74 16.16
CA SER A 137 -3.50 8.12 16.80
C SER A 137 -3.71 8.73 18.21
N PRO A 138 -2.70 8.73 19.08
CA PRO A 138 -2.83 9.12 20.48
C PRO A 138 -3.38 10.54 20.68
N SER A 139 -2.87 11.53 19.94
CA SER A 139 -3.29 12.94 20.08
C SER A 139 -4.72 13.20 19.61
N ALA A 140 -5.32 12.28 18.85
CA ALA A 140 -6.73 12.34 18.51
C ALA A 140 -7.65 11.95 19.68
N GLY A 141 -7.09 11.54 20.83
CA GLY A 141 -7.85 11.17 22.03
C GLY A 141 -8.69 9.90 21.83
N GLU A 142 -9.52 9.58 22.82
CA GLU A 142 -10.43 8.44 22.72
C GLU A 142 -11.53 8.71 21.69
N TRP A 143 -11.97 7.61 21.00
CA TRP A 143 -13.11 7.71 20.13
C TRP A 143 -14.39 7.83 20.97
N THR A 144 -15.12 8.91 20.77
CA THR A 144 -16.44 9.11 21.36
C THR A 144 -17.45 9.28 20.21
N PRO A 145 -18.60 8.58 20.25
CA PRO A 145 -19.66 8.79 19.28
C PRO A 145 -20.11 10.24 19.27
N LEU A 146 -20.41 10.78 18.09
CA LEU A 146 -20.98 12.11 18.00
C LEU A 146 -22.34 12.18 18.73
N PRO A 147 -22.74 13.35 19.29
CA PRO A 147 -24.05 13.50 19.88
C PRO A 147 -25.18 13.11 18.92
N GLY A 148 -26.07 12.22 19.33
CA GLY A 148 -27.15 11.68 18.50
C GLY A 148 -26.81 10.37 17.78
N HIS A 149 -25.60 9.84 17.98
CA HIS A 149 -25.25 8.48 17.57
C HIS A 149 -26.00 7.46 18.44
N PRO A 150 -26.62 6.40 17.88
CA PRO A 150 -27.18 5.35 18.71
C PRO A 150 -26.08 4.72 19.56
N ASP A 151 -26.30 4.65 20.87
CA ASP A 151 -25.36 4.05 21.82
C ASP A 151 -24.90 2.69 21.32
N LEU A 152 -23.59 2.59 21.11
CA LEU A 152 -22.93 1.31 20.84
C LEU A 152 -22.59 0.55 22.13
N GLU A 153 -23.26 0.87 23.25
CA GLU A 153 -23.17 0.07 24.47
C GLU A 153 -23.53 -1.38 24.18
N GLY A 154 -22.51 -2.26 24.11
CA GLY A 154 -22.67 -3.71 24.03
C GLY A 154 -22.58 -4.34 22.63
N LYS A 155 -22.22 -3.61 21.59
CA LYS A 155 -21.80 -4.26 20.34
C LYS A 155 -20.30 -4.47 20.37
N GLU A 156 -19.88 -5.68 20.70
CA GLU A 156 -18.57 -6.19 20.31
C GLU A 156 -18.32 -5.82 18.84
N ALA A 157 -17.11 -5.32 18.56
CA ALA A 157 -16.70 -4.95 17.21
C ALA A 157 -17.21 -6.02 16.23
N LEU A 158 -18.05 -5.61 15.27
CA LEU A 158 -18.64 -6.51 14.30
C LEU A 158 -17.55 -7.25 13.54
N ALA A 159 -17.20 -8.42 14.06
CA ALA A 159 -16.37 -9.42 13.42
C ALA A 159 -17.28 -10.19 12.42
N ASP A 160 -17.64 -9.55 11.30
CA ASP A 160 -18.22 -10.22 10.16
C ASP A 160 -17.16 -10.36 9.06
N GLY A 161 -16.30 -11.34 9.27
CA GLY A 161 -15.41 -11.94 8.28
C GLY A 161 -15.10 -13.37 8.73
N PRO A 162 -14.96 -14.34 7.82
CA PRO A 162 -14.71 -15.73 8.20
C PRO A 162 -13.33 -15.84 8.89
N GLU A 163 -13.36 -16.47 10.07
CA GLU A 163 -12.25 -16.86 10.91
C GLU A 163 -11.54 -15.73 11.69
N GLN A 164 -11.90 -15.64 12.95
CA GLN A 164 -11.13 -14.95 13.99
C GLN A 164 -9.72 -15.56 14.05
N ASP A 165 -8.74 -14.79 13.61
CA ASP A 165 -7.34 -15.12 13.83
C ASP A 165 -7.09 -15.10 15.34
N SER A 166 -6.63 -16.24 15.90
CA SER A 166 -6.30 -16.37 17.31
C SER A 166 -5.28 -15.34 17.82
N GLN A 167 -4.51 -14.73 16.91
CA GLN A 167 -3.59 -13.62 17.21
C GLN A 167 -4.32 -12.30 17.55
N GLN A 168 -5.55 -12.08 17.04
CA GLN A 168 -6.35 -10.89 17.39
C GLN A 168 -6.80 -10.90 18.84
N THR A 169 -7.07 -12.07 19.41
CA THR A 169 -7.55 -12.23 20.79
C THR A 169 -6.44 -11.96 21.83
N GLU A 170 -5.19 -12.31 21.52
CA GLU A 170 -4.04 -12.02 22.40
C GLU A 170 -3.67 -10.53 22.37
N MET A 171 -3.70 -9.90 21.18
CA MET A 171 -3.46 -8.45 21.04
C MET A 171 -4.51 -7.60 21.74
N GLN A 172 -5.78 -8.03 21.77
CA GLN A 172 -6.84 -7.34 22.49
C GLN A 172 -6.70 -7.43 24.02
N LYS A 173 -6.09 -8.52 24.54
CA LYS A 173 -5.81 -8.66 25.99
C LYS A 173 -4.65 -7.76 26.45
N ASP A 174 -3.58 -7.66 25.67
CA ASP A 174 -2.46 -6.74 25.98
C ASP A 174 -2.88 -5.26 25.85
N ALA A 175 -3.87 -4.95 24.99
CA ALA A 175 -4.39 -3.61 24.84
C ALA A 175 -5.17 -3.09 26.05
N SER A 176 -5.74 -3.99 26.87
CA SER A 176 -6.56 -3.60 28.04
C SER A 176 -5.72 -3.12 29.25
N GLU A 177 -4.40 -3.37 29.26
CA GLU A 177 -3.52 -3.02 30.39
C GLU A 177 -2.71 -1.73 30.19
N LYS A 178 -2.71 -1.13 28.98
CA LYS A 178 -2.09 0.17 28.70
C LYS A 178 -3.14 1.18 28.26
N GLU A 179 -3.83 1.78 29.22
CA GLU A 179 -4.72 2.90 29.00
C GLU A 179 -4.06 4.02 28.15
N SER A 180 -4.79 4.46 27.12
CA SER A 180 -4.69 5.77 26.46
C SER A 180 -3.61 6.05 25.39
N GLN A 181 -3.16 5.11 24.56
CA GLN A 181 -2.21 5.46 23.49
C GLN A 181 -2.70 5.15 22.07
N GLY A 182 -3.91 5.55 21.72
CA GLY A 182 -4.47 5.40 20.36
C GLY A 182 -5.06 4.01 20.07
N GLY A 183 -5.50 3.80 18.83
CA GLY A 183 -6.12 2.55 18.38
C GLY A 183 -5.14 1.36 18.32
N PRO A 184 -5.66 0.13 18.37
CA PRO A 184 -4.81 -1.07 18.46
C PRO A 184 -3.88 -1.25 17.26
N PHE A 185 -4.32 -0.87 16.07
CA PHE A 185 -3.51 -1.01 14.85
C PHE A 185 -2.50 0.13 14.69
N TYR A 186 -2.76 1.31 15.25
CA TYR A 186 -1.76 2.36 15.37
C TYR A 186 -0.59 1.89 16.24
N ARG A 187 -0.88 1.39 17.45
CA ARG A 187 0.15 0.87 18.37
C ARG A 187 0.95 -0.28 17.75
N MET A 188 0.26 -1.23 17.14
CA MET A 188 0.90 -2.35 16.45
C MET A 188 1.84 -1.88 15.34
N MET A 189 1.40 -0.92 14.52
CA MET A 189 2.19 -0.33 13.44
C MET A 189 3.48 0.28 13.98
N ILE A 190 3.38 1.16 14.98
CA ILE A 190 4.53 1.81 15.59
C ILE A 190 5.47 0.80 16.27
N SER A 191 4.91 -0.19 16.99
CA SER A 191 5.72 -1.26 17.62
C SER A 191 6.50 -2.05 16.57
N HIS A 192 5.83 -2.51 15.50
CA HIS A 192 6.50 -3.26 14.45
C HIS A 192 7.61 -2.45 13.75
N VAL A 193 7.36 -1.18 13.45
CA VAL A 193 8.38 -0.30 12.87
C VAL A 193 9.59 -0.20 13.80
N LYS A 194 9.36 0.08 15.09
CA LYS A 194 10.44 0.17 16.09
C LYS A 194 11.20 -1.14 16.26
N ASP A 195 10.50 -2.27 16.26
CA ASP A 195 11.12 -3.61 16.35
C ASP A 195 12.05 -3.88 15.16
N VAL A 196 11.63 -3.52 13.95
CA VAL A 196 12.47 -3.69 12.74
C VAL A 196 13.64 -2.72 12.73
N LEU A 197 13.43 -1.45 13.10
CA LEU A 197 14.49 -0.44 13.18
C LEU A 197 15.53 -0.77 14.26
N GLY A 198 15.12 -1.45 15.34
CA GLY A 198 16.00 -1.89 16.41
C GLY A 198 17.00 -2.99 16.00
N ASP A 199 16.76 -3.68 14.87
CA ASP A 199 17.67 -4.73 14.38
C ASP A 199 17.50 -4.92 12.86
N ILE A 200 17.81 -3.88 12.09
CA ILE A 200 17.71 -3.88 10.62
C ILE A 200 18.58 -4.98 10.02
N GLY A 201 19.74 -5.27 10.62
CA GLY A 201 20.66 -6.31 10.13
C GLY A 201 20.04 -7.71 10.05
N LYS A 202 19.01 -8.01 10.83
CA LYS A 202 18.25 -9.28 10.70
C LYS A 202 17.38 -9.34 9.45
N VAL A 203 16.99 -8.18 8.92
CA VAL A 203 16.04 -8.07 7.80
C VAL A 203 16.77 -7.75 6.51
N HIS A 204 17.80 -6.90 6.56
CA HIS A 204 18.52 -6.42 5.38
C HIS A 204 20.01 -6.78 5.43
N PRO A 205 20.48 -7.72 4.60
CA PRO A 205 21.87 -8.19 4.67
C PRO A 205 22.94 -7.13 4.28
N ALA A 206 22.53 -6.07 3.58
CA ALA A 206 23.43 -4.96 3.21
C ALA A 206 23.38 -3.80 4.21
N TYR A 207 22.74 -3.95 5.36
CA TYR A 207 22.71 -2.91 6.38
C TYR A 207 24.09 -2.73 7.05
N ASP A 208 24.53 -1.48 7.09
CA ASP A 208 25.75 -1.07 7.79
C ASP A 208 25.34 -0.32 9.07
N GLU A 209 25.63 -0.92 10.21
CA GLU A 209 25.28 -0.36 11.53
C GLU A 209 26.00 0.95 11.82
N GLU A 210 27.23 1.14 11.31
CA GLU A 210 28.02 2.38 11.51
C GLU A 210 27.40 3.54 10.69
N ALA A 211 26.85 3.25 9.50
CA ALA A 211 26.16 4.25 8.67
C ALA A 211 24.76 4.55 9.20
N GLY A 212 24.11 3.60 9.87
CA GLY A 212 22.77 3.75 10.39
C GLY A 212 21.68 3.72 9.31
N TYR A 213 20.53 4.33 9.63
CA TYR A 213 19.38 4.42 8.73
C TYR A 213 18.77 5.82 8.70
N GLU A 214 17.98 6.08 7.67
CA GLU A 214 17.16 7.27 7.48
C GLU A 214 15.71 6.83 7.24
N LEU A 215 14.75 7.40 7.98
CA LEU A 215 13.32 7.25 7.69
C LEU A 215 13.00 8.16 6.49
N ALA A 216 13.11 7.60 5.29
CA ALA A 216 13.05 8.34 4.03
C ALA A 216 11.62 8.61 3.54
N GLY A 217 10.59 7.97 4.13
CA GLY A 217 9.22 8.31 3.81
C GLY A 217 8.17 7.35 4.35
N PHE A 218 6.96 7.85 4.40
CA PHE A 218 5.76 7.13 4.83
C PHE A 218 4.69 7.19 3.74
N VAL A 219 4.07 6.07 3.40
CA VAL A 219 2.96 5.98 2.44
C VAL A 219 1.72 5.47 3.15
N TRP A 220 0.67 6.29 3.18
CA TRP A 220 -0.63 5.97 3.75
C TRP A 220 -1.65 5.66 2.65
N PHE A 221 -2.15 4.42 2.59
CA PHE A 221 -3.18 4.02 1.63
C PHE A 221 -4.34 3.30 2.33
N GLN A 222 -5.23 4.08 2.91
CA GLN A 222 -6.38 3.62 3.72
C GLN A 222 -7.58 4.53 3.43
N GLY A 223 -8.82 4.06 3.62
CA GLY A 223 -9.98 4.94 3.53
C GLY A 223 -11.32 4.23 3.40
N TRP A 224 -11.40 3.06 2.74
CA TRP A 224 -12.69 2.42 2.46
C TRP A 224 -13.52 2.16 3.71
N SER A 225 -12.92 1.70 4.81
CA SER A 225 -13.63 1.42 6.06
C SER A 225 -14.26 2.66 6.68
N ASP A 226 -13.65 3.82 6.51
CA ASP A 226 -14.20 5.11 6.93
C ASP A 226 -15.24 5.64 5.93
N LYS A 227 -14.96 5.54 4.61
CA LYS A 227 -15.86 6.00 3.54
C LYS A 227 -17.26 5.39 3.65
N VAL A 228 -17.36 4.12 3.99
CA VAL A 228 -18.66 3.43 4.05
C VAL A 228 -19.35 3.51 5.42
N ASN A 229 -18.69 4.05 6.43
CA ASN A 229 -19.22 4.11 7.78
C ASN A 229 -20.14 5.32 7.97
N ARG A 230 -21.46 5.10 7.77
CA ARG A 230 -22.49 6.14 7.94
C ARG A 230 -22.76 6.47 9.39
N GLU A 231 -22.37 5.63 10.31
CA GLU A 231 -22.53 5.87 11.74
C GLU A 231 -21.54 6.94 12.21
N VAL A 232 -20.29 6.84 11.79
CA VAL A 232 -19.24 7.83 12.10
C VAL A 232 -19.37 9.09 11.25
N TYR A 233 -19.75 8.93 9.97
CA TYR A 233 -19.86 10.01 9.00
C TYR A 233 -21.31 10.15 8.46
N PRO A 234 -22.27 10.62 9.24
CA PRO A 234 -23.69 10.63 8.86
C PRO A 234 -24.01 11.62 7.73
N ASN A 235 -23.15 12.59 7.46
CA ASN A 235 -23.31 13.63 6.45
C ASN A 235 -22.48 13.39 5.19
N GLN A 236 -22.19 12.15 4.83
CA GLN A 236 -21.32 11.74 3.72
C GLN A 236 -21.62 12.44 2.39
N ASP A 237 -22.89 12.67 2.10
CA ASP A 237 -23.36 13.26 0.85
C ASP A 237 -23.34 14.82 0.87
N LYS A 238 -22.84 15.43 1.95
CA LYS A 238 -22.79 16.89 2.11
C LYS A 238 -21.34 17.39 2.07
N PRO A 239 -21.10 18.64 1.63
CA PRO A 239 -19.79 19.27 1.77
C PRO A 239 -19.29 19.18 3.22
N ARG A 240 -18.00 18.90 3.38
CA ARG A 240 -17.34 18.70 4.69
C ARG A 240 -17.87 17.50 5.49
N GLY A 241 -18.63 16.60 4.87
CA GLY A 241 -19.19 15.42 5.55
C GLY A 241 -18.16 14.46 6.12
N TYR A 242 -16.91 14.58 5.68
CA TYR A 242 -15.75 13.81 6.15
C TYR A 242 -14.65 14.66 6.80
N GLU A 243 -14.97 15.86 7.27
CA GLU A 243 -13.99 16.77 7.92
C GLU A 243 -13.29 16.11 9.11
N GLN A 244 -14.00 15.24 9.84
CA GLN A 244 -13.41 14.45 10.91
C GLN A 244 -12.31 13.50 10.41
N TYR A 245 -12.42 12.96 9.19
CA TYR A 245 -11.36 12.13 8.61
C TYR A 245 -10.09 12.95 8.36
N THR A 246 -10.23 14.16 7.80
CA THR A 246 -9.11 15.09 7.62
C THR A 246 -8.41 15.36 8.95
N TRP A 247 -9.18 15.75 9.97
CA TRP A 247 -8.67 16.03 11.30
C TRP A 247 -7.92 14.83 11.91
N LEU A 248 -8.48 13.62 11.79
CA LEU A 248 -7.84 12.39 12.25
C LEU A 248 -6.53 12.11 11.51
N LEU A 249 -6.50 12.33 10.19
CA LEU A 249 -5.32 12.09 9.39
C LEU A 249 -4.19 13.08 9.69
N GLU A 250 -4.52 14.33 9.97
CA GLU A 250 -3.53 15.33 10.43
C GLU A 250 -2.91 14.94 11.78
N HIS A 251 -3.74 14.50 12.74
CA HIS A 251 -3.24 13.96 14.01
C HIS A 251 -2.35 12.73 13.79
N PHE A 252 -2.77 11.82 12.92
CA PHE A 252 -2.01 10.63 12.58
C PHE A 252 -0.61 10.97 12.01
N ILE A 253 -0.52 11.94 11.09
CA ILE A 253 0.77 12.39 10.52
C ILE A 253 1.69 12.93 11.63
N ARG A 254 1.18 13.81 12.51
CA ARG A 254 1.97 14.37 13.61
C ARG A 254 2.46 13.29 14.57
N ASP A 255 1.56 12.40 14.99
CA ASP A 255 1.88 11.35 15.96
C ASP A 255 2.85 10.32 15.40
N VAL A 256 2.71 9.90 14.14
CA VAL A 256 3.67 9.01 13.48
C VAL A 256 5.07 9.64 13.45
N ARG A 257 5.18 10.92 13.08
CA ARG A 257 6.44 11.64 13.08
C ARG A 257 7.06 11.77 14.47
N ASN A 258 6.25 12.06 15.47
CA ASN A 258 6.70 12.15 16.87
C ASN A 258 7.13 10.79 17.42
N ASP A 259 6.32 9.75 17.22
CA ASP A 259 6.60 8.42 17.75
C ASP A 259 7.83 7.76 17.14
N LEU A 260 8.18 8.16 15.91
CA LEU A 260 9.35 7.66 15.18
C LEU A 260 10.55 8.63 15.21
N ASP A 261 10.44 9.75 15.94
CA ASP A 261 11.49 10.79 16.03
C ASP A 261 11.94 11.29 14.63
N ALA A 262 10.99 11.51 13.74
CA ALA A 262 11.20 11.91 12.36
C ALA A 262 10.26 13.06 11.94
N PRO A 263 10.46 14.29 12.48
CA PRO A 263 9.51 15.41 12.35
C PRO A 263 9.26 15.82 10.89
N ASP A 264 10.26 15.71 10.04
CA ASP A 264 10.20 16.14 8.63
C ASP A 264 10.05 14.95 7.65
N MET A 265 9.77 13.73 8.16
CA MET A 265 9.64 12.55 7.30
C MET A 265 8.61 12.79 6.19
N PRO A 266 8.99 12.63 4.89
CA PRO A 266 8.08 12.70 3.76
C PRO A 266 6.87 11.80 3.96
N PHE A 267 5.67 12.30 3.63
CA PHE A 267 4.44 11.57 3.85
C PHE A 267 3.53 11.62 2.61
N LEU A 268 3.20 10.46 2.04
CA LEU A 268 2.27 10.35 0.93
C LEU A 268 0.91 9.85 1.39
N ILE A 269 -0.14 10.50 0.88
CA ILE A 269 -1.53 10.09 1.06
C ILE A 269 -2.04 9.54 -0.26
N GLY A 270 -2.29 8.24 -0.33
CA GLY A 270 -2.96 7.62 -1.47
C GLY A 270 -4.46 7.96 -1.45
N VAL A 271 -4.89 8.92 -2.26
CA VAL A 271 -6.31 9.28 -2.38
C VAL A 271 -7.06 8.18 -3.12
N MET A 272 -8.18 7.73 -2.56
CA MET A 272 -8.97 6.62 -3.10
C MET A 272 -9.43 6.87 -4.53
N GLY A 273 -9.09 5.97 -5.43
CA GLY A 273 -9.33 6.09 -6.87
C GLY A 273 -10.29 5.06 -7.47
N ILE A 274 -11.07 4.37 -6.63
CA ILE A 274 -12.07 3.40 -7.10
C ILE A 274 -13.06 4.10 -8.03
N ASP A 275 -13.33 3.53 -9.20
CA ASP A 275 -14.15 4.06 -10.30
C ASP A 275 -13.53 5.23 -11.09
N GLY A 276 -12.24 5.49 -10.91
CA GLY A 276 -11.53 6.52 -11.67
C GLY A 276 -11.63 7.90 -11.06
N MET A 277 -11.37 8.93 -11.86
CA MET A 277 -11.32 10.32 -11.40
C MET A 277 -12.70 10.97 -11.25
N SER A 278 -13.67 10.63 -12.12
CA SER A 278 -15.02 11.18 -12.04
C SER A 278 -15.74 10.69 -10.78
N THR A 279 -16.49 11.60 -10.16
CA THR A 279 -17.34 11.36 -8.99
C THR A 279 -18.74 11.94 -9.20
N ASP A 280 -19.12 12.21 -10.45
CA ASP A 280 -20.37 12.89 -10.79
C ASP A 280 -21.61 12.16 -10.23
N ASP A 281 -21.55 10.84 -10.16
CA ASP A 281 -22.62 9.99 -9.67
C ASP A 281 -22.45 9.58 -8.18
N ASP A 282 -21.36 9.98 -7.51
CA ASP A 282 -21.10 9.68 -6.08
C ASP A 282 -20.55 10.91 -5.34
N PRO A 283 -21.42 11.84 -4.91
CA PRO A 283 -20.99 12.98 -4.09
C PRO A 283 -20.25 12.59 -2.81
N SER A 284 -20.60 11.47 -2.21
CA SER A 284 -19.94 10.96 -1.00
C SER A 284 -18.47 10.57 -1.31
N MET A 285 -18.19 9.99 -2.47
CA MET A 285 -16.82 9.69 -2.90
C MET A 285 -16.03 10.99 -3.15
N MET A 286 -16.65 11.98 -3.79
CA MET A 286 -16.01 13.28 -4.01
C MET A 286 -15.60 13.94 -2.69
N HIS A 287 -16.54 14.04 -1.73
CA HIS A 287 -16.25 14.65 -0.43
C HIS A 287 -15.20 13.86 0.36
N PHE A 288 -15.20 12.53 0.24
CA PHE A 288 -14.22 11.70 0.90
C PHE A 288 -12.81 11.88 0.34
N ARG A 289 -12.66 11.93 -1.01
CA ARG A 289 -11.38 12.23 -1.65
C ARG A 289 -10.84 13.61 -1.28
N GLN A 290 -11.73 14.62 -1.24
CA GLN A 290 -11.36 15.95 -0.76
C GLN A 290 -10.82 15.89 0.68
N ALA A 291 -11.48 15.14 1.55
CA ALA A 291 -11.05 14.99 2.94
C ALA A 291 -9.71 14.24 3.07
N MET A 292 -9.48 13.23 2.21
CA MET A 292 -8.19 12.52 2.18
C MET A 292 -7.05 13.43 1.71
N ALA A 293 -7.29 14.26 0.70
CA ALA A 293 -6.26 15.12 0.11
C ALA A 293 -5.98 16.39 0.94
N ALA A 294 -6.92 16.81 1.78
CA ALA A 294 -6.88 18.09 2.50
C ALA A 294 -5.61 18.33 3.33
N PRO A 295 -5.03 17.31 4.04
CA PRO A 295 -3.80 17.54 4.80
C PRO A 295 -2.62 18.02 3.95
N ALA A 296 -2.53 17.61 2.68
CA ALA A 296 -1.48 18.08 1.77
C ALA A 296 -1.56 19.60 1.44
N SER A 297 -2.70 20.24 1.76
CA SER A 297 -2.89 21.68 1.61
C SER A 297 -2.79 22.43 2.94
N ASN A 298 -2.49 21.74 4.04
CA ASN A 298 -2.28 22.37 5.33
C ASN A 298 -0.88 23.03 5.36
N PRO A 299 -0.76 24.36 5.65
CA PRO A 299 0.54 25.04 5.69
C PRO A 299 1.57 24.40 6.63
N GLU A 300 1.14 23.69 7.68
CA GLU A 300 2.02 22.96 8.58
C GLU A 300 2.80 21.84 7.86
N PHE A 301 2.23 21.29 6.81
CA PHE A 301 2.76 20.14 6.09
C PHE A 301 3.34 20.50 4.72
N GLU A 302 3.45 21.79 4.41
CA GLU A 302 3.98 22.27 3.13
C GLU A 302 5.38 21.68 2.86
N GLY A 303 5.60 21.20 1.64
CA GLY A 303 6.84 20.55 1.21
C GLY A 303 7.10 19.15 1.76
N THR A 304 6.28 18.64 2.68
CA THR A 304 6.52 17.33 3.33
C THR A 304 5.36 16.35 3.25
N VAL A 305 4.16 16.79 2.85
CA VAL A 305 2.99 15.92 2.66
C VAL A 305 2.40 16.13 1.28
N VAL A 306 2.21 15.04 0.54
CA VAL A 306 1.64 15.04 -0.81
C VAL A 306 0.49 14.06 -0.91
N ALA A 307 -0.59 14.47 -1.60
CA ALA A 307 -1.72 13.62 -1.94
C ALA A 307 -1.58 13.09 -3.36
N VAL A 308 -1.63 11.78 -3.52
CA VAL A 308 -1.51 11.09 -4.82
C VAL A 308 -2.88 10.58 -5.25
N GLU A 309 -3.39 11.14 -6.35
CA GLU A 309 -4.68 10.74 -6.94
C GLU A 309 -4.57 9.36 -7.62
N THR A 310 -5.02 8.32 -6.93
CA THR A 310 -4.92 6.95 -7.48
C THR A 310 -5.98 6.64 -8.54
N GLY A 311 -7.01 7.49 -8.68
CA GLY A 311 -8.06 7.36 -9.69
C GLY A 311 -7.56 7.44 -11.14
N LYS A 312 -6.43 8.11 -11.38
CA LYS A 312 -5.80 8.20 -12.71
C LYS A 312 -5.33 6.84 -13.26
N TYR A 313 -5.16 5.84 -12.39
CA TYR A 313 -4.75 4.49 -12.76
C TYR A 313 -5.91 3.52 -12.99
N TRP A 314 -7.14 3.97 -12.74
CA TRP A 314 -8.33 3.14 -12.93
C TRP A 314 -8.53 2.77 -14.39
N ASP A 315 -8.75 1.48 -14.65
CA ASP A 315 -9.00 0.97 -15.99
C ASP A 315 -10.52 0.85 -16.25
N HIS A 316 -11.08 1.84 -16.93
CA HIS A 316 -12.51 1.91 -17.19
C HIS A 316 -13.01 0.78 -18.13
N GLU A 317 -12.20 0.37 -19.10
CA GLU A 317 -12.55 -0.70 -20.04
C GLU A 317 -12.57 -2.05 -19.31
N LEU A 318 -11.53 -2.32 -18.54
CA LEU A 318 -11.46 -3.51 -17.70
C LEU A 318 -12.60 -3.55 -16.67
N ALA A 319 -12.93 -2.42 -16.06
CA ALA A 319 -14.02 -2.32 -15.10
C ALA A 319 -15.39 -2.62 -15.75
N ALA A 320 -15.64 -2.08 -16.95
CA ALA A 320 -16.87 -2.36 -17.70
C ALA A 320 -16.96 -3.85 -18.08
N LEU A 321 -15.86 -4.44 -18.53
CA LEU A 321 -15.79 -5.86 -18.86
C LEU A 321 -16.00 -6.75 -17.62
N ALA A 322 -15.38 -6.42 -16.49
CA ALA A 322 -15.54 -7.12 -15.22
C ALA A 322 -16.99 -7.03 -14.71
N ALA A 323 -17.62 -5.84 -14.83
CA ALA A 323 -19.01 -5.63 -14.45
C ALA A 323 -19.96 -6.47 -15.31
N ARG A 324 -19.76 -6.52 -16.65
CA ARG A 324 -20.51 -7.37 -17.58
C ARG A 324 -20.37 -8.84 -17.20
N SER A 325 -19.15 -9.34 -16.98
CA SER A 325 -18.89 -10.70 -16.52
C SER A 325 -19.58 -11.00 -15.19
N GLY A 326 -19.60 -10.04 -14.25
CA GLY A 326 -20.31 -10.15 -12.98
C GLY A 326 -21.83 -10.28 -13.14
N GLN A 327 -22.43 -9.59 -14.11
CA GLN A 327 -23.86 -9.73 -14.44
C GLN A 327 -24.17 -11.11 -14.99
N LEU A 328 -23.32 -11.66 -15.85
CA LEU A 328 -23.48 -13.01 -16.39
C LEU A 328 -23.41 -14.08 -15.29
N ARG A 329 -22.54 -13.94 -14.31
CA ARG A 329 -22.50 -14.82 -13.13
C ARG A 329 -23.83 -14.82 -12.32
N ARG A 330 -24.56 -13.70 -12.30
CA ARG A 330 -25.92 -13.66 -11.73
C ARG A 330 -26.90 -14.48 -12.55
N GLN A 331 -26.77 -14.47 -13.88
CA GLN A 331 -27.59 -15.28 -14.77
C GLN A 331 -27.43 -16.79 -14.52
N ARG A 332 -26.24 -17.27 -14.18
CA ARG A 332 -26.02 -18.65 -13.76
C ARG A 332 -26.94 -19.06 -12.60
N ARG A 333 -27.14 -18.16 -11.63
CA ARG A 333 -28.08 -18.40 -10.51
C ARG A 333 -29.54 -18.41 -10.97
N VAL A 334 -29.89 -17.63 -11.97
CA VAL A 334 -31.23 -17.62 -12.58
C VAL A 334 -31.50 -18.95 -13.28
N LEU A 335 -30.56 -19.43 -14.12
CA LEU A 335 -30.64 -20.73 -14.79
C LEU A 335 -30.83 -21.85 -13.75
N GLN A 336 -30.07 -21.84 -12.68
CA GLN A 336 -30.17 -22.82 -11.60
C GLN A 336 -31.53 -22.77 -10.88
N ARG A 337 -32.04 -21.58 -10.52
CA ARG A 337 -33.21 -21.40 -9.68
C ARG A 337 -34.52 -21.51 -10.48
N GLN A 338 -34.59 -20.90 -11.66
CA GLN A 338 -35.81 -20.79 -12.45
C GLN A 338 -35.99 -21.94 -13.44
N GLN A 339 -34.88 -22.47 -14.01
CA GLN A 339 -34.92 -23.57 -14.95
C GLN A 339 -34.55 -24.91 -14.32
N GLY A 340 -34.21 -24.92 -13.02
CA GLY A 340 -33.88 -26.14 -12.29
C GLY A 340 -32.59 -26.85 -12.73
N LEU A 341 -31.79 -26.20 -13.58
CA LEU A 341 -30.55 -26.80 -14.12
C LEU A 341 -29.53 -27.06 -13.03
N ARG A 342 -28.84 -28.17 -13.10
CA ARG A 342 -27.80 -28.55 -12.14
C ARG A 342 -26.66 -29.30 -12.83
N GLY A 343 -25.49 -29.39 -12.16
CA GLY A 343 -24.34 -30.14 -12.63
C GLY A 343 -23.92 -29.71 -14.02
N GLU A 344 -23.63 -30.68 -14.87
CA GLU A 344 -23.11 -30.47 -16.23
C GLU A 344 -24.08 -29.72 -17.15
N GLU A 345 -25.39 -29.91 -17.00
CA GLU A 345 -26.40 -29.18 -17.78
C GLU A 345 -26.38 -27.68 -17.46
N LEU A 346 -26.23 -27.30 -16.20
CA LEU A 346 -26.10 -25.90 -15.77
C LEU A 346 -24.81 -25.30 -16.34
N GLU A 347 -23.68 -25.99 -16.25
CA GLU A 347 -22.39 -25.48 -16.75
C GLU A 347 -22.45 -25.29 -18.27
N LYS A 348 -23.02 -26.25 -19.01
CA LYS A 348 -23.17 -26.17 -20.46
C LYS A 348 -24.09 -25.00 -20.87
N ALA A 349 -25.23 -24.86 -20.22
CA ALA A 349 -26.16 -23.77 -20.51
C ALA A 349 -25.54 -22.39 -20.14
N TYR A 350 -24.82 -22.31 -19.05
CA TYR A 350 -24.13 -21.09 -18.65
C TYR A 350 -22.97 -20.75 -19.58
N ALA A 351 -22.18 -21.75 -20.00
CA ALA A 351 -21.08 -21.54 -20.95
C ALA A 351 -21.60 -21.04 -22.31
N ALA A 352 -22.72 -21.61 -22.81
CA ALA A 352 -23.34 -21.14 -24.04
C ALA A 352 -23.82 -19.68 -23.90
N TYR A 353 -24.56 -19.38 -22.81
CA TYR A 353 -25.02 -18.02 -22.52
C TYR A 353 -23.84 -17.03 -22.40
N ARG A 354 -22.75 -17.43 -21.73
CA ARG A 354 -21.56 -16.60 -21.58
C ARG A 354 -20.89 -16.30 -22.90
N ALA A 355 -20.78 -17.30 -23.79
CA ALA A 355 -20.14 -17.17 -25.12
C ALA A 355 -20.89 -16.21 -26.05
N GLU A 356 -22.20 -15.96 -25.82
CA GLU A 356 -22.96 -14.94 -26.56
C GLU A 356 -22.64 -13.50 -26.11
N HIS A 357 -22.00 -13.32 -24.95
CA HIS A 357 -21.83 -12.02 -24.31
C HIS A 357 -20.36 -11.63 -24.01
N ILE A 358 -19.46 -12.59 -24.02
CA ILE A 358 -18.02 -12.42 -23.77
C ILE A 358 -17.27 -13.17 -24.88
N THR A 359 -16.44 -12.46 -25.62
CA THR A 359 -15.59 -13.09 -26.63
C THR A 359 -14.46 -13.91 -26.01
N PRO A 360 -13.80 -14.81 -26.73
CA PRO A 360 -12.62 -15.52 -26.22
C PRO A 360 -11.48 -14.61 -25.77
N GLU A 361 -11.25 -13.51 -26.50
CA GLU A 361 -10.24 -12.50 -26.17
C GLU A 361 -10.60 -11.75 -24.88
N GLU A 362 -11.86 -11.38 -24.72
CA GLU A 362 -12.34 -10.74 -23.48
C GLU A 362 -12.26 -11.69 -22.27
N ASP A 363 -12.48 -12.99 -22.51
CA ASP A 363 -12.35 -13.99 -21.47
C ASP A 363 -10.89 -14.19 -21.04
N GLU A 364 -9.96 -14.16 -21.99
CA GLU A 364 -8.52 -14.18 -21.73
C GLU A 364 -8.08 -12.94 -20.93
N ILE A 365 -8.57 -11.74 -21.29
CA ILE A 365 -8.34 -10.51 -20.52
C ILE A 365 -8.86 -10.67 -19.09
N LEU A 366 -10.10 -11.12 -18.90
CA LEU A 366 -10.67 -11.31 -17.56
C LEU A 366 -9.87 -12.29 -16.71
N GLN A 367 -9.39 -13.38 -17.30
CA GLN A 367 -8.58 -14.37 -16.61
C GLN A 367 -7.22 -13.83 -16.17
N ASN A 368 -6.61 -12.98 -16.98
CA ASN A 368 -5.27 -12.43 -16.73
C ASN A 368 -5.27 -11.07 -16.03
N ALA A 369 -6.40 -10.37 -15.94
CA ALA A 369 -6.45 -8.99 -15.44
C ALA A 369 -7.25 -8.82 -14.16
N VAL A 370 -8.16 -9.74 -13.81
CA VAL A 370 -9.11 -9.58 -12.72
C VAL A 370 -9.00 -10.73 -11.72
N SER A 371 -8.74 -10.39 -10.45
CA SER A 371 -8.67 -11.39 -9.38
C SER A 371 -9.58 -11.09 -8.19
N ASP A 372 -10.12 -9.87 -8.09
CA ASP A 372 -10.98 -9.46 -6.99
C ASP A 372 -12.07 -8.46 -7.46
N GLY A 373 -12.83 -7.93 -6.52
CA GLY A 373 -13.92 -6.99 -6.78
C GLY A 373 -13.47 -5.55 -6.97
N ARG A 374 -14.45 -4.70 -7.33
CA ARG A 374 -14.27 -3.27 -7.61
C ARG A 374 -13.55 -2.51 -6.49
N VAL A 375 -13.90 -2.76 -5.23
CA VAL A 375 -13.34 -2.05 -4.07
C VAL A 375 -11.83 -2.32 -3.85
N HIS A 376 -11.34 -3.37 -4.46
CA HIS A 376 -9.94 -3.74 -4.46
C HIS A 376 -9.30 -3.57 -5.85
N TYR A 377 -9.70 -2.52 -6.56
CA TYR A 377 -9.17 -2.18 -7.87
C TYR A 377 -9.19 -3.36 -8.85
N LEU A 378 -10.29 -4.15 -8.81
CA LEU A 378 -10.51 -5.37 -9.61
C LEU A 378 -9.52 -6.51 -9.31
N GLY A 379 -8.66 -6.37 -8.32
CA GLY A 379 -7.50 -7.26 -8.13
C GLY A 379 -6.58 -7.23 -9.34
N SER A 380 -6.44 -6.07 -10.01
CA SER A 380 -5.65 -5.90 -11.22
C SER A 380 -4.24 -5.43 -10.90
N ALA A 381 -3.24 -6.21 -11.32
CA ALA A 381 -1.84 -5.82 -11.19
C ALA A 381 -1.52 -4.56 -12.02
N LYS A 382 -2.15 -4.37 -13.19
CA LYS A 382 -1.98 -3.15 -13.99
C LYS A 382 -2.34 -1.90 -13.18
N ILE A 383 -3.50 -1.91 -12.51
CA ILE A 383 -3.94 -0.78 -11.69
C ILE A 383 -3.04 -0.62 -10.45
N MET A 384 -2.81 -1.71 -9.72
CA MET A 384 -2.07 -1.64 -8.46
C MET A 384 -0.59 -1.27 -8.66
N CYS A 385 0.04 -1.78 -9.72
CA CYS A 385 1.41 -1.38 -10.08
C CYS A 385 1.47 0.07 -10.59
N GLY A 386 0.43 0.54 -11.30
CA GLY A 386 0.30 1.95 -11.64
C GLY A 386 0.26 2.85 -10.39
N ILE A 387 -0.52 2.46 -9.39
CA ILE A 387 -0.59 3.16 -8.09
C ILE A 387 0.78 3.14 -7.39
N GLY A 388 1.43 1.98 -7.32
CA GLY A 388 2.76 1.85 -6.70
C GLY A 388 3.83 2.69 -7.41
N LYS A 389 3.80 2.75 -8.74
CA LYS A 389 4.64 3.64 -9.53
C LYS A 389 4.38 5.11 -9.20
N GLY A 390 3.12 5.52 -9.12
CA GLY A 390 2.78 6.89 -8.76
C GLY A 390 3.17 7.28 -7.34
N PHE A 391 3.17 6.34 -6.39
CA PHE A 391 3.72 6.57 -5.06
C PHE A 391 5.25 6.73 -5.11
N ALA A 392 5.96 5.95 -5.94
CA ALA A 392 7.40 6.09 -6.11
C ALA A 392 7.76 7.45 -6.74
N GLU A 393 7.08 7.84 -7.81
CA GLU A 393 7.29 9.14 -8.47
C GLU A 393 7.10 10.31 -7.49
N ALA A 394 6.00 10.33 -6.73
CA ALA A 394 5.72 11.39 -5.76
C ALA A 394 6.72 11.38 -4.58
N MET A 395 7.17 10.19 -4.13
CA MET A 395 8.18 10.09 -3.08
C MET A 395 9.53 10.63 -3.56
N LEU A 396 9.92 10.33 -4.79
CA LEU A 396 11.17 10.83 -5.38
C LEU A 396 11.16 12.35 -5.55
N GLU A 397 10.00 12.95 -5.85
CA GLU A 397 9.86 14.42 -5.89
C GLU A 397 10.12 15.02 -4.50
N LEU A 398 9.50 14.47 -3.43
CA LEU A 398 9.72 14.94 -2.05
C LEU A 398 11.16 14.74 -1.56
N LEU A 399 11.89 13.74 -2.05
CA LEU A 399 13.28 13.50 -1.66
C LEU A 399 14.28 14.42 -2.36
N GLN A 400 13.86 15.20 -3.38
CA GLN A 400 14.71 16.13 -4.13
C GLN A 400 14.57 17.57 -3.63
N GLU A 401 13.52 17.89 -2.87
CA GLU A 401 13.28 19.18 -2.23
C GLU A 401 14.05 19.29 -0.90
#